data_5175f557ea1fff0da939f2e55ceefe71
#
_entry.id   5175f557ea1fff0da939f2e55ceefe71
#
_cell.length_a   1.000
_cell.length_b   1.000
_cell.length_c   1.000
_cell.angle_alpha   90.00
_cell.angle_beta   90.00
_cell.angle_gamma   90.00
#
_symmetry.space_group_name_H-M   'P 1'
#
loop_
_entity.id
_entity.type
_entity.pdbx_description
1 polymer ?
#
loop_
_entity_poly.entity_id
_entity_poly.type
_entity_poly.pdbx_seq_one_letter_code
_entity_poly.pdbx_strand_id
1 'polypeptide(L)'
;MDNDIYSSTIIPLPTPHFVTFYNGVDPMKEDEMILKLSDAYEVPTDQPELELTVRVLNINPGHNEVLLESCAILKQYMQFVTKVRECIDILTAKTSDTPLPYMDRLRVAISEAVDYCITQGILGDFLKKHRSEVIAVTLYEYSEEEHRRIQERDKSELKEQLAAFETKLAEAETNLKQSESKLTQAIQNTIAMLQSMDYDDSFIRSKLCEIYQLSEADAMERLRKYNFYI
;
A
#
# COMPACT_ATOMS: atom_id res chain seq x y z
N MET A 1 35.61 36.81 -6.60
CA MET A 1 34.55 37.69 -6.08
C MET A 1 34.09 37.08 -4.77
N ASP A 2 34.49 37.67 -3.67
CA ASP A 2 34.00 37.29 -2.35
C ASP A 2 32.55 37.79 -2.26
N ASN A 3 31.59 36.92 -2.55
CA ASN A 3 30.18 37.21 -2.32
C ASN A 3 29.91 37.09 -0.83
N ASP A 4 29.86 38.24 -0.16
CA ASP A 4 29.51 38.31 1.25
C ASP A 4 28.04 37.92 1.43
N ILE A 5 27.81 36.73 1.96
CA ILE A 5 26.46 36.19 2.22
C ILE A 5 25.66 37.01 3.25
N TYR A 6 26.31 37.90 4.00
CA TYR A 6 25.69 38.84 4.95
C TYR A 6 25.39 40.21 4.32
N SER A 7 25.65 40.38 3.03
CA SER A 7 25.28 41.62 2.31
C SER A 7 23.75 41.71 2.15
N SER A 8 23.25 42.95 2.23
CA SER A 8 21.83 43.24 1.88
C SER A 8 21.54 43.21 0.37
N THR A 9 22.57 42.99 -0.45
CA THR A 9 22.45 42.94 -1.90
C THR A 9 22.03 41.53 -2.35
N ILE A 10 21.03 41.43 -3.20
CA ILE A 10 20.56 40.16 -3.78
C ILE A 10 21.67 39.59 -4.67
N ILE A 11 22.11 38.39 -4.37
CA ILE A 11 23.07 37.64 -5.19
C ILE A 11 22.26 36.86 -6.24
N PRO A 12 22.42 37.14 -7.54
CA PRO A 12 21.71 36.39 -8.58
C PRO A 12 22.21 34.93 -8.63
N LEU A 13 21.27 33.98 -8.62
CA LEU A 13 21.54 32.57 -8.78
C LEU A 13 21.05 32.08 -10.16
N PRO A 14 21.69 31.10 -10.77
CA PRO A 14 21.15 30.44 -11.95
C PRO A 14 19.78 29.85 -11.63
N THR A 15 18.84 29.92 -12.60
CA THR A 15 17.53 29.29 -12.45
C THR A 15 17.70 27.77 -12.28
N PRO A 16 17.25 27.17 -11.16
CA PRO A 16 17.35 25.73 -10.97
C PRO A 16 16.32 24.99 -11.81
N HIS A 17 16.71 23.87 -12.40
CA HIS A 17 15.84 22.93 -13.07
C HIS A 17 15.96 21.56 -12.41
N PHE A 18 14.83 20.96 -12.01
CA PHE A 18 14.79 19.67 -11.35
C PHE A 18 14.28 18.62 -12.35
N VAL A 19 15.12 17.63 -12.62
CA VAL A 19 14.82 16.53 -13.54
C VAL A 19 15.15 15.21 -12.85
N THR A 20 14.23 14.26 -12.92
CA THR A 20 14.41 12.89 -12.47
C THR A 20 14.30 11.95 -13.65
N PHE A 21 15.25 11.04 -13.81
CA PHE A 21 15.17 9.96 -14.77
C PHE A 21 14.50 8.75 -14.13
N TYR A 22 13.33 8.36 -14.67
CA TYR A 22 12.59 7.21 -14.19
C TYR A 22 13.04 5.96 -14.93
N ASN A 23 13.56 5.00 -14.19
CA ASN A 23 13.94 3.67 -14.65
C ASN A 23 13.28 2.57 -13.82
N GLY A 24 12.19 2.87 -13.08
CA GLY A 24 11.50 1.90 -12.24
C GLY A 24 10.86 0.76 -13.03
N VAL A 25 10.43 -0.29 -12.31
CA VAL A 25 9.73 -1.44 -12.90
C VAL A 25 8.22 -1.23 -12.95
N ASP A 26 7.68 -0.32 -12.13
CA ASP A 26 6.26 0.04 -12.17
C ASP A 26 5.94 0.71 -13.50
N PRO A 27 4.83 0.38 -14.16
CA PRO A 27 4.54 0.89 -15.48
C PRO A 27 4.23 2.39 -15.46
N MET A 28 5.11 3.18 -16.06
CA MET A 28 4.86 4.57 -16.43
C MET A 28 4.63 4.59 -17.95
N LYS A 29 3.41 4.90 -18.39
CA LYS A 29 3.02 4.86 -19.82
C LYS A 29 3.51 6.07 -20.59
N GLU A 30 3.63 7.19 -19.91
CA GLU A 30 4.01 8.48 -20.47
C GLU A 30 5.54 8.61 -20.57
N ASP A 31 6.01 9.34 -21.56
CA ASP A 31 7.43 9.68 -21.71
C ASP A 31 7.88 10.71 -20.66
N GLU A 32 6.97 11.57 -20.24
CA GLU A 32 7.22 12.64 -19.27
C GLU A 32 6.05 12.81 -18.32
N MET A 33 6.37 13.09 -17.04
CA MET A 33 5.40 13.48 -16.02
C MET A 33 5.93 14.67 -15.22
N ILE A 34 5.03 15.55 -14.80
CA ILE A 34 5.36 16.69 -13.93
C ILE A 34 4.85 16.39 -12.53
N LEU A 35 5.73 16.47 -11.56
CA LEU A 35 5.40 16.38 -10.14
C LEU A 35 5.54 17.75 -9.49
N LYS A 36 4.62 18.10 -8.60
CA LYS A 36 4.64 19.32 -7.80
C LYS A 36 4.66 18.98 -6.33
N LEU A 37 5.44 19.75 -5.57
CA LEU A 37 5.49 19.58 -4.10
C LEU A 37 4.12 19.83 -3.46
N SER A 38 3.37 20.79 -3.99
CA SER A 38 2.01 21.12 -3.51
C SER A 38 1.02 19.96 -3.62
N ASP A 39 1.23 19.00 -4.53
CA ASP A 39 0.37 17.82 -4.67
C ASP A 39 0.47 16.86 -3.44
N ALA A 40 1.53 17.00 -2.64
CA ALA A 40 1.76 16.21 -1.43
C ALA A 40 1.33 16.92 -0.13
N TYR A 41 0.77 18.12 -0.20
CA TYR A 41 0.34 18.84 0.99
C TYR A 41 -0.95 18.25 1.56
N GLU A 42 -1.01 18.07 2.88
CA GLU A 42 -2.21 17.58 3.57
C GLU A 42 -3.43 18.47 3.33
N VAL A 43 -3.20 19.80 3.24
CA VAL A 43 -4.24 20.77 2.91
C VAL A 43 -3.94 21.33 1.52
N PRO A 44 -4.76 21.02 0.50
CA PRO A 44 -4.60 21.56 -0.83
C PRO A 44 -4.64 23.09 -0.86
N THR A 45 -3.76 23.70 -1.65
CA THR A 45 -3.70 25.16 -1.83
C THR A 45 -3.32 25.50 -3.26
N ASP A 46 -3.99 26.50 -3.82
CA ASP A 46 -3.67 27.04 -5.16
C ASP A 46 -2.51 28.05 -5.11
N GLN A 47 -2.12 28.48 -3.92
CA GLN A 47 -1.05 29.46 -3.70
C GLN A 47 -0.08 28.96 -2.60
N PRO A 48 0.76 27.96 -2.92
CA PRO A 48 1.74 27.47 -1.97
C PRO A 48 2.84 28.53 -1.76
N GLU A 49 3.25 28.76 -0.51
CA GLU A 49 4.41 29.62 -0.20
C GLU A 49 5.74 29.00 -0.65
N LEU A 50 5.78 27.66 -0.77
CA LEU A 50 6.89 26.92 -1.34
C LEU A 50 6.37 25.95 -2.40
N GLU A 51 6.93 26.05 -3.60
CA GLU A 51 6.64 25.13 -4.70
C GLU A 51 7.94 24.59 -5.30
N LEU A 52 7.97 23.31 -5.58
CA LEU A 52 9.01 22.63 -6.34
C LEU A 52 8.35 21.84 -7.47
N THR A 53 8.73 22.14 -8.70
CA THR A 53 8.29 21.40 -9.88
C THR A 53 9.42 20.52 -10.39
N VAL A 54 9.17 19.21 -10.52
CA VAL A 54 10.13 18.24 -11.02
C VAL A 54 9.60 17.62 -12.31
N ARG A 55 10.45 17.59 -13.35
CA ARG A 55 10.20 16.84 -14.59
C ARG A 55 10.70 15.42 -14.41
N VAL A 56 9.83 14.45 -14.54
CA VAL A 56 10.17 13.02 -14.52
C VAL A 56 10.20 12.53 -15.97
N LEU A 57 11.35 12.06 -16.42
CA LEU A 57 11.54 11.55 -17.78
C LEU A 57 11.67 10.02 -17.70
N ASN A 58 10.77 9.31 -18.37
CA ASN A 58 10.82 7.85 -18.48
C ASN A 58 11.96 7.46 -19.43
N ILE A 59 12.96 6.77 -18.91
CA ILE A 59 14.13 6.30 -19.67
C ILE A 59 14.13 4.78 -19.88
N ASN A 60 13.04 4.10 -19.54
CA ASN A 60 12.88 2.68 -19.84
C ASN A 60 12.86 2.41 -21.36
N PRO A 61 13.17 1.19 -21.82
CA PRO A 61 13.12 0.83 -23.23
C PRO A 61 11.77 1.18 -23.88
N GLY A 62 11.81 1.83 -25.06
CA GLY A 62 10.62 2.29 -25.77
C GLY A 62 10.17 3.70 -25.41
N HIS A 63 10.86 4.38 -24.47
CA HIS A 63 10.55 5.75 -24.05
C HIS A 63 11.73 6.69 -24.30
N ASN A 64 11.43 7.96 -24.61
CA ASN A 64 12.42 9.03 -24.80
C ASN A 64 13.65 8.62 -25.63
N GLU A 65 13.47 7.87 -26.71
CA GLU A 65 14.56 7.33 -27.53
C GLU A 65 15.47 8.43 -28.09
N VAL A 66 14.90 9.57 -28.51
CA VAL A 66 15.66 10.73 -29.00
C VAL A 66 16.60 11.28 -27.92
N LEU A 67 16.14 11.34 -26.67
CA LEU A 67 16.97 11.74 -25.53
C LEU A 67 18.10 10.75 -25.29
N LEU A 68 17.79 9.46 -25.30
CA LEU A 68 18.77 8.38 -25.10
C LEU A 68 19.81 8.36 -26.23
N GLU A 69 19.42 8.63 -27.47
CA GLU A 69 20.35 8.75 -28.60
C GLU A 69 21.25 9.98 -28.50
N SER A 70 20.74 11.09 -27.97
CA SER A 70 21.52 12.31 -27.78
C SER A 70 22.50 12.23 -26.60
N CYS A 71 22.29 11.32 -25.64
CA CYS A 71 23.11 11.16 -24.45
C CYS A 71 23.64 9.71 -24.33
N ALA A 72 24.80 9.45 -24.91
CA ALA A 72 25.42 8.12 -24.97
C ALA A 72 25.60 7.48 -23.58
N ILE A 73 25.94 8.26 -22.56
CA ILE A 73 26.11 7.77 -21.17
C ILE A 73 24.79 7.29 -20.60
N LEU A 74 23.71 8.05 -20.80
CA LEU A 74 22.37 7.68 -20.34
C LEU A 74 21.86 6.42 -21.04
N LYS A 75 22.11 6.31 -22.36
CA LYS A 75 21.79 5.10 -23.12
C LYS A 75 22.53 3.88 -22.59
N GLN A 76 23.85 4.00 -22.37
CA GLN A 76 24.64 2.90 -21.79
C GLN A 76 24.21 2.53 -20.36
N TYR A 77 23.83 3.52 -19.56
CA TYR A 77 23.26 3.28 -18.23
C TYR A 77 21.98 2.44 -18.32
N MET A 78 21.06 2.77 -19.23
CA MET A 78 19.85 1.97 -19.41
C MET A 78 20.13 0.56 -19.94
N GLN A 79 21.12 0.40 -20.82
CA GLN A 79 21.56 -0.93 -21.26
C GLN A 79 22.10 -1.76 -20.09
N PHE A 80 22.87 -1.14 -19.19
CA PHE A 80 23.33 -1.79 -17.95
C PHE A 80 22.17 -2.21 -17.06
N VAL A 81 21.22 -1.30 -16.76
CA VAL A 81 20.05 -1.62 -15.93
C VAL A 81 19.20 -2.74 -16.52
N THR A 82 18.96 -2.71 -17.85
CA THR A 82 18.24 -3.77 -18.56
C THR A 82 18.96 -5.10 -18.40
N LYS A 83 20.30 -5.11 -18.56
CA LYS A 83 21.09 -6.34 -18.42
C LYS A 83 21.06 -6.91 -17.01
N VAL A 84 21.11 -6.06 -15.98
CA VAL A 84 20.96 -6.49 -14.58
C VAL A 84 19.60 -7.18 -14.38
N ARG A 85 18.50 -6.57 -14.87
CA ARG A 85 17.15 -7.15 -14.79
C ARG A 85 17.07 -8.52 -15.47
N GLU A 86 17.57 -8.63 -16.70
CA GLU A 86 17.62 -9.90 -17.43
C GLU A 86 18.36 -11.00 -16.64
N CYS A 87 19.51 -10.68 -16.05
CA CYS A 87 20.28 -11.63 -15.26
C CYS A 87 19.54 -12.07 -14.00
N ILE A 88 18.83 -11.14 -13.33
CA ILE A 88 18.00 -11.43 -12.16
C ILE A 88 16.83 -12.34 -12.55
N ASP A 89 16.13 -12.04 -13.64
CA ASP A 89 14.99 -12.82 -14.14
C ASP A 89 15.40 -14.25 -14.50
N ILE A 90 16.52 -14.41 -15.18
CA ILE A 90 17.09 -15.74 -15.53
C ILE A 90 17.41 -16.55 -14.27
N LEU A 91 18.00 -15.91 -13.26
CA LEU A 91 18.34 -16.57 -11.99
C LEU A 91 17.09 -16.92 -11.18
N THR A 92 16.08 -16.08 -11.19
CA THR A 92 14.81 -16.34 -10.52
C THR A 92 14.05 -17.50 -11.16
N ALA A 93 14.03 -17.57 -12.50
CA ALA A 93 13.39 -18.67 -13.24
C ALA A 93 14.07 -20.03 -13.02
N LYS A 94 15.40 -20.05 -12.79
CA LYS A 94 16.18 -21.28 -12.55
C LYS A 94 16.16 -21.78 -11.11
N THR A 95 15.45 -21.14 -10.21
CA THR A 95 15.62 -21.30 -8.75
C THR A 95 15.04 -22.57 -8.17
N SER A 96 14.34 -23.42 -8.91
CA SER A 96 13.78 -24.66 -8.39
C SER A 96 14.84 -25.65 -7.85
N ASP A 97 16.12 -25.52 -8.23
CA ASP A 97 17.16 -26.51 -7.94
C ASP A 97 18.41 -25.98 -7.20
N THR A 98 18.49 -24.70 -6.85
CA THR A 98 19.72 -24.16 -6.23
C THR A 98 19.54 -23.78 -4.76
N PRO A 99 20.37 -24.32 -3.84
CA PRO A 99 20.27 -24.07 -2.40
C PRO A 99 20.85 -22.71 -1.94
N LEU A 100 21.18 -21.78 -2.85
CA LEU A 100 21.79 -20.50 -2.49
C LEU A 100 20.72 -19.51 -1.94
N PRO A 101 21.04 -18.77 -0.86
CA PRO A 101 20.21 -17.66 -0.37
C PRO A 101 19.94 -16.63 -1.47
N TYR A 102 18.78 -15.99 -1.40
CA TYR A 102 18.35 -14.98 -2.40
C TYR A 102 19.41 -13.89 -2.64
N MET A 103 19.98 -13.33 -1.57
CA MET A 103 21.00 -12.28 -1.66
C MET A 103 22.28 -12.73 -2.39
N ASP A 104 22.68 -13.98 -2.22
CA ASP A 104 23.87 -14.51 -2.92
C ASP A 104 23.59 -14.71 -4.41
N ARG A 105 22.38 -15.15 -4.76
CA ARG A 105 21.92 -15.25 -6.15
C ARG A 105 21.85 -13.87 -6.82
N LEU A 106 21.28 -12.88 -6.13
CA LEU A 106 21.22 -11.51 -6.61
C LEU A 106 22.61 -10.94 -6.87
N ARG A 107 23.57 -11.18 -5.96
CA ARG A 107 24.98 -10.78 -6.13
C ARG A 107 25.61 -11.42 -7.35
N VAL A 108 25.37 -12.70 -7.61
CA VAL A 108 25.86 -13.41 -8.78
C VAL A 108 25.28 -12.78 -10.05
N ALA A 109 23.96 -12.56 -10.12
CA ALA A 109 23.30 -11.95 -11.27
C ALA A 109 23.87 -10.57 -11.61
N ILE A 110 24.02 -9.72 -10.61
CA ILE A 110 24.59 -8.38 -10.79
C ILE A 110 26.04 -8.46 -11.25
N SER A 111 26.84 -9.38 -10.68
CA SER A 111 28.22 -9.57 -11.10
C SER A 111 28.32 -10.00 -12.55
N GLU A 112 27.50 -10.95 -13.00
CA GLU A 112 27.42 -11.40 -14.39
C GLU A 112 27.03 -10.28 -15.35
N ALA A 113 26.05 -9.45 -14.96
CA ALA A 113 25.63 -8.29 -15.74
C ALA A 113 26.76 -7.26 -15.89
N VAL A 114 27.49 -6.97 -14.81
CA VAL A 114 28.65 -6.06 -14.82
C VAL A 114 29.75 -6.61 -15.75
N ASP A 115 30.09 -7.90 -15.63
CA ASP A 115 31.15 -8.52 -16.46
C ASP A 115 30.75 -8.56 -17.94
N TYR A 116 29.46 -8.81 -18.24
CA TYR A 116 28.94 -8.70 -19.60
C TYR A 116 29.08 -7.29 -20.16
N CYS A 117 28.63 -6.26 -19.39
CA CYS A 117 28.70 -4.86 -19.83
C CYS A 117 30.14 -4.38 -20.04
N ILE A 118 31.08 -4.79 -19.18
CA ILE A 118 32.52 -4.53 -19.37
C ILE A 118 33.01 -5.13 -20.70
N THR A 119 32.61 -6.36 -21.00
CA THR A 119 33.03 -7.08 -22.23
C THR A 119 32.46 -6.43 -23.49
N GLN A 120 31.23 -5.93 -23.42
CA GLN A 120 30.54 -5.25 -24.52
C GLN A 120 30.92 -3.76 -24.66
N GLY A 121 31.72 -3.22 -23.75
CA GLY A 121 32.09 -1.81 -23.73
C GLY A 121 31.00 -0.86 -23.27
N ILE A 122 29.94 -1.39 -22.66
CA ILE A 122 28.83 -0.62 -22.07
C ILE A 122 29.31 -0.08 -20.72
N LEU A 123 29.48 1.23 -20.58
CA LEU A 123 30.10 1.87 -19.42
C LEU A 123 31.46 1.22 -19.03
N GLY A 124 32.15 0.60 -19.99
CA GLY A 124 33.22 -0.35 -19.74
C GLY A 124 34.35 0.17 -18.85
N ASP A 125 34.87 1.36 -19.10
CA ASP A 125 35.95 1.96 -18.29
C ASP A 125 35.47 2.34 -16.88
N PHE A 126 34.24 2.84 -16.75
CA PHE A 126 33.64 3.15 -15.47
C PHE A 126 33.44 1.87 -14.64
N LEU A 127 32.83 0.85 -15.22
CA LEU A 127 32.56 -0.41 -14.54
C LEU A 127 33.84 -1.16 -14.15
N LYS A 128 34.89 -1.11 -14.97
CA LYS A 128 36.20 -1.65 -14.60
C LYS A 128 36.79 -0.98 -13.37
N LYS A 129 36.71 0.35 -13.33
CA LYS A 129 37.29 1.14 -12.25
C LYS A 129 36.48 1.03 -10.94
N HIS A 130 35.14 0.96 -11.01
CA HIS A 130 34.24 1.02 -9.88
C HIS A 130 33.43 -0.27 -9.66
N ARG A 131 33.94 -1.41 -10.13
CA ARG A 131 33.23 -2.69 -10.16
C ARG A 131 32.59 -3.07 -8.81
N SER A 132 33.36 -3.01 -7.74
CA SER A 132 32.90 -3.40 -6.40
C SER A 132 31.83 -2.45 -5.84
N GLU A 133 31.99 -1.15 -6.08
CA GLU A 133 31.04 -0.12 -5.65
C GLU A 133 29.73 -0.26 -6.39
N VAL A 134 29.78 -0.45 -7.72
CA VAL A 134 28.57 -0.63 -8.53
C VAL A 134 27.82 -1.89 -8.11
N ILE A 135 28.50 -3.01 -7.89
CA ILE A 135 27.85 -4.24 -7.40
C ILE A 135 27.20 -4.00 -6.03
N ALA A 136 27.88 -3.32 -5.12
CA ALA A 136 27.35 -3.05 -3.77
C ALA A 136 26.12 -2.14 -3.79
N VAL A 137 26.16 -1.05 -4.58
CA VAL A 137 25.05 -0.09 -4.71
C VAL A 137 23.85 -0.77 -5.40
N THR A 138 24.08 -1.46 -6.51
CA THR A 138 23.01 -2.16 -7.22
C THR A 138 22.38 -3.26 -6.35
N LEU A 139 23.19 -4.01 -5.61
CA LEU A 139 22.69 -5.02 -4.67
C LEU A 139 21.80 -4.40 -3.58
N TYR A 140 22.19 -3.25 -3.04
CA TYR A 140 21.42 -2.51 -2.06
C TYR A 140 20.07 -2.05 -2.64
N GLU A 141 20.07 -1.42 -3.82
CA GLU A 141 18.86 -0.95 -4.50
C GLU A 141 17.84 -2.06 -4.73
N TYR A 142 18.29 -3.22 -5.28
CA TYR A 142 17.39 -4.35 -5.52
C TYR A 142 16.93 -5.04 -4.23
N SER A 143 17.73 -5.04 -3.17
CA SER A 143 17.31 -5.58 -1.88
C SER A 143 16.25 -4.70 -1.21
N GLU A 144 16.38 -3.39 -1.28
CA GLU A 144 15.38 -2.43 -0.79
C GLU A 144 14.07 -2.54 -1.58
N GLU A 145 14.16 -2.68 -2.90
CA GLU A 145 12.98 -2.85 -3.76
C GLU A 145 12.22 -4.14 -3.41
N GLU A 146 12.91 -5.25 -3.19
CA GLU A 146 12.29 -6.51 -2.80
C GLU A 146 11.66 -6.43 -1.40
N HIS A 147 12.32 -5.79 -0.44
CA HIS A 147 11.73 -5.54 0.88
C HIS A 147 10.45 -4.71 0.78
N ARG A 148 10.44 -3.67 -0.05
CA ARG A 148 9.26 -2.85 -0.30
C ARG A 148 8.11 -3.66 -0.91
N ARG A 149 8.38 -4.51 -1.90
CA ARG A 149 7.39 -5.40 -2.52
C ARG A 149 6.78 -6.38 -1.52
N ILE A 150 7.61 -6.97 -0.66
CA ILE A 150 7.15 -7.86 0.40
C ILE A 150 6.23 -7.11 1.35
N GLN A 151 6.62 -5.92 1.82
CA GLN A 151 5.80 -5.10 2.70
C GLN A 151 4.47 -4.67 2.06
N GLU A 152 4.48 -4.30 0.79
CA GLU A 152 3.26 -3.93 0.06
C GLU A 152 2.30 -5.11 -0.10
N ARG A 153 2.82 -6.31 -0.40
CA ARG A 153 2.05 -7.54 -0.47
C ARG A 153 1.43 -7.87 0.88
N ASP A 154 2.24 -7.88 1.95
CA ASP A 154 1.78 -8.19 3.30
C ASP A 154 0.71 -7.18 3.77
N LYS A 155 0.87 -5.91 3.43
CA LYS A 155 -0.13 -4.86 3.69
C LYS A 155 -1.42 -5.07 2.90
N SER A 156 -1.34 -5.56 1.66
CA SER A 156 -2.51 -5.90 0.84
C SER A 156 -3.26 -7.08 1.43
N GLU A 157 -2.56 -8.15 1.77
CA GLU A 157 -3.14 -9.33 2.42
C GLU A 157 -3.83 -8.99 3.76
N LEU A 158 -3.20 -8.13 4.56
CA LEU A 158 -3.79 -7.66 5.82
C LEU A 158 -5.06 -6.84 5.61
N LYS A 159 -5.10 -5.99 4.57
CA LYS A 159 -6.30 -5.24 4.21
C LYS A 159 -7.45 -6.14 3.77
N GLU A 160 -7.16 -7.19 2.99
CA GLU A 160 -8.18 -8.16 2.57
C GLU A 160 -8.74 -8.94 3.78
N GLN A 161 -7.87 -9.34 4.72
CA GLN A 161 -8.30 -9.98 5.95
C GLN A 161 -9.17 -9.06 6.80
N LEU A 162 -8.79 -7.78 6.93
CA LEU A 162 -9.57 -6.79 7.67
C LEU A 162 -10.97 -6.62 7.07
N ALA A 163 -11.07 -6.44 5.75
CA ALA A 163 -12.35 -6.33 5.06
C ALA A 163 -13.24 -7.57 5.23
N ALA A 164 -12.63 -8.77 5.21
CA ALA A 164 -13.35 -10.02 5.47
C ALA A 164 -13.86 -10.10 6.92
N PHE A 165 -13.10 -9.62 7.89
CA PHE A 165 -13.53 -9.54 9.30
C PHE A 165 -14.67 -8.53 9.49
N GLU A 166 -14.58 -7.35 8.89
CA GLU A 166 -15.63 -6.34 8.95
C GLU A 166 -16.94 -6.85 8.37
N THR A 167 -16.90 -7.59 7.25
CA THR A 167 -18.08 -8.22 6.66
C THR A 167 -18.71 -9.23 7.62
N LYS A 168 -17.92 -10.11 8.23
CA LYS A 168 -18.41 -11.10 9.19
C LYS A 168 -19.00 -10.44 10.44
N LEU A 169 -18.42 -9.35 10.90
CA LEU A 169 -18.93 -8.59 12.04
C LEU A 169 -20.30 -8.00 11.72
N ALA A 170 -20.45 -7.36 10.55
CA ALA A 170 -21.73 -6.81 10.11
C ALA A 170 -22.82 -7.89 9.95
N GLU A 171 -22.47 -9.07 9.45
CA GLU A 171 -23.39 -10.22 9.37
C GLU A 171 -23.80 -10.71 10.78
N ALA A 172 -22.85 -10.82 11.71
CA ALA A 172 -23.11 -11.23 13.08
C ALA A 172 -24.02 -10.22 13.81
N GLU A 173 -23.77 -8.92 13.65
CA GLU A 173 -24.62 -7.86 14.20
C GLU A 173 -26.05 -7.91 13.63
N THR A 174 -26.18 -8.16 12.34
CA THR A 174 -27.48 -8.30 11.68
C THR A 174 -28.25 -9.51 12.21
N ASN A 175 -27.56 -10.64 12.35
CA ASN A 175 -28.15 -11.86 12.90
C ASN A 175 -28.57 -11.68 14.36
N LEU A 176 -27.76 -10.97 15.17
CA LEU A 176 -28.09 -10.64 16.55
C LEU A 176 -29.35 -9.80 16.64
N LYS A 177 -29.45 -8.72 15.88
CA LYS A 177 -30.63 -7.86 15.83
C LYS A 177 -31.90 -8.60 15.41
N GLN A 178 -31.78 -9.51 14.43
CA GLN A 178 -32.89 -10.35 14.01
C GLN A 178 -33.34 -11.32 15.13
N SER A 179 -32.38 -11.91 15.83
CA SER A 179 -32.65 -12.81 16.95
C SER A 179 -33.34 -12.07 18.11
N GLU A 180 -32.85 -10.88 18.47
CA GLU A 180 -33.46 -10.01 19.48
C GLU A 180 -34.90 -9.59 19.11
N SER A 181 -35.11 -9.26 17.84
CA SER A 181 -36.44 -8.92 17.32
C SER A 181 -37.40 -10.09 17.43
N LYS A 182 -36.98 -11.30 17.00
CA LYS A 182 -37.79 -12.54 17.12
C LYS A 182 -38.11 -12.88 18.56
N LEU A 183 -37.13 -12.76 19.47
CA LEU A 183 -37.34 -12.97 20.90
C LEU A 183 -38.35 -11.98 21.48
N THR A 184 -38.20 -10.70 21.13
CA THR A 184 -39.14 -9.66 21.58
C THR A 184 -40.56 -9.95 21.09
N GLN A 185 -40.71 -10.32 19.83
CA GLN A 185 -42.02 -10.70 19.27
C GLN A 185 -42.61 -11.93 19.95
N ALA A 186 -41.82 -12.96 20.23
CA ALA A 186 -42.24 -14.16 20.95
C ALA A 186 -42.74 -13.83 22.37
N ILE A 187 -42.01 -12.98 23.08
CA ILE A 187 -42.42 -12.51 24.44
C ILE A 187 -43.75 -11.75 24.34
N GLN A 188 -43.90 -10.83 23.39
CA GLN A 188 -45.16 -10.07 23.18
C GLN A 188 -46.34 -10.98 22.90
N ASN A 189 -46.15 -11.98 22.00
CA ASN A 189 -47.18 -12.95 21.68
C ASN A 189 -47.59 -13.78 22.90
N THR A 190 -46.60 -14.17 23.75
CA THR A 190 -46.89 -14.90 24.99
C THR A 190 -47.69 -14.06 25.99
N ILE A 191 -47.32 -12.78 26.16
CA ILE A 191 -48.05 -11.84 26.99
C ILE A 191 -49.50 -11.72 26.51
N ALA A 192 -49.70 -11.45 25.19
CA ALA A 192 -51.04 -11.33 24.58
C ALA A 192 -51.91 -12.56 24.81
N MET A 193 -51.31 -13.77 24.61
CA MET A 193 -52.01 -15.03 24.81
C MET A 193 -52.43 -15.25 26.26
N LEU A 194 -51.54 -14.98 27.22
CA LEU A 194 -51.84 -15.19 28.64
C LEU A 194 -52.88 -14.14 29.13
N GLN A 195 -52.82 -12.90 28.67
CA GLN A 195 -53.84 -11.88 28.96
C GLN A 195 -55.19 -12.25 28.37
N SER A 196 -55.25 -12.82 27.16
CA SER A 196 -56.52 -13.30 26.56
C SER A 196 -57.17 -14.47 27.31
N MET A 197 -56.39 -15.14 28.16
CA MET A 197 -56.86 -16.22 29.06
C MET A 197 -57.23 -15.70 30.49
N ASP A 198 -57.22 -14.40 30.69
CA ASP A 198 -57.58 -13.74 31.95
C ASP A 198 -56.61 -14.00 33.11
N TYR A 199 -55.33 -14.33 32.82
CA TYR A 199 -54.31 -14.47 33.84
C TYR A 199 -53.82 -13.13 34.34
N ASP A 200 -53.53 -13.04 35.66
CA ASP A 200 -53.02 -11.82 36.26
C ASP A 200 -51.53 -11.54 35.95
N ASP A 201 -51.09 -10.29 36.14
CA ASP A 201 -49.75 -9.85 35.85
C ASP A 201 -48.67 -10.60 36.65
N SER A 202 -49.01 -11.16 37.82
CA SER A 202 -48.06 -11.90 38.66
C SER A 202 -47.78 -13.29 38.05
N PHE A 203 -48.82 -13.95 37.55
CA PHE A 203 -48.69 -15.22 36.83
C PHE A 203 -47.95 -15.04 35.51
N ILE A 204 -48.30 -13.99 34.74
CA ILE A 204 -47.64 -13.71 33.46
C ILE A 204 -46.15 -13.49 33.67
N ARG A 205 -45.71 -12.69 34.68
CA ARG A 205 -44.29 -12.49 35.02
C ARG A 205 -43.59 -13.81 35.34
N SER A 206 -44.21 -14.61 36.21
CA SER A 206 -43.64 -15.94 36.59
C SER A 206 -43.41 -16.81 35.35
N LYS A 207 -44.38 -16.81 34.41
CA LYS A 207 -44.26 -17.59 33.15
C LYS A 207 -43.21 -17.03 32.21
N LEU A 208 -43.05 -15.74 32.12
CA LEU A 208 -41.99 -15.11 31.32
C LEU A 208 -40.60 -15.48 31.87
N CYS A 209 -40.41 -15.46 33.19
CA CYS A 209 -39.20 -15.90 33.83
C CYS A 209 -38.88 -17.40 33.54
N GLU A 210 -39.92 -18.26 33.60
CA GLU A 210 -39.77 -19.69 33.36
C GLU A 210 -39.44 -20.03 31.90
N ILE A 211 -40.19 -19.47 30.95
CA ILE A 211 -40.10 -19.80 29.52
C ILE A 211 -38.86 -19.19 28.86
N TYR A 212 -38.58 -17.93 29.17
CA TYR A 212 -37.51 -17.15 28.49
C TYR A 212 -36.27 -16.94 29.34
N GLN A 213 -36.22 -17.55 30.55
CA GLN A 213 -35.12 -17.43 31.53
C GLN A 213 -34.78 -15.95 31.85
N LEU A 214 -35.80 -15.10 31.88
CA LEU A 214 -35.66 -13.70 32.23
C LEU A 214 -35.55 -13.49 33.75
N SER A 215 -34.82 -12.42 34.13
CA SER A 215 -34.91 -11.95 35.51
C SER A 215 -36.32 -11.37 35.79
N GLU A 216 -36.75 -11.37 37.10
CA GLU A 216 -38.01 -10.72 37.47
C GLU A 216 -38.09 -9.26 37.04
N ALA A 217 -36.98 -8.52 37.11
CA ALA A 217 -36.91 -7.15 36.69
C ALA A 217 -37.15 -7.00 35.17
N ASP A 218 -36.52 -7.86 34.36
CA ASP A 218 -36.69 -7.84 32.90
C ASP A 218 -38.09 -8.25 32.47
N ALA A 219 -38.67 -9.27 33.11
CA ALA A 219 -40.04 -9.72 32.87
C ALA A 219 -41.05 -8.59 33.17
N MET A 220 -40.86 -7.90 34.31
CA MET A 220 -41.70 -6.76 34.69
C MET A 220 -41.57 -5.58 33.70
N GLU A 221 -40.38 -5.25 33.27
CA GLU A 221 -40.14 -4.22 32.26
C GLU A 221 -40.80 -4.53 30.91
N ARG A 222 -40.71 -5.78 30.47
CA ARG A 222 -41.30 -6.27 29.21
C ARG A 222 -42.83 -6.21 29.28
N LEU A 223 -43.42 -6.65 30.39
CA LEU A 223 -44.87 -6.59 30.59
C LEU A 223 -45.35 -5.13 30.65
N ARG A 224 -44.64 -4.24 31.36
CA ARG A 224 -44.97 -2.82 31.44
C ARG A 224 -44.90 -2.15 30.05
N LYS A 225 -43.88 -2.43 29.26
CA LYS A 225 -43.77 -1.91 27.90
C LYS A 225 -44.91 -2.39 27.01
N TYR A 226 -45.31 -3.65 27.11
CA TYR A 226 -46.42 -4.18 26.34
C TYR A 226 -47.74 -3.45 26.71
N ASN A 227 -48.04 -3.31 27.99
CA ASN A 227 -49.25 -2.64 28.47
C ASN A 227 -49.32 -1.12 28.16
N PHE A 228 -48.16 -0.51 27.86
CA PHE A 228 -48.11 0.91 27.47
C PHE A 228 -48.43 1.14 25.98
N TYR A 229 -48.32 0.12 25.15
CA TYR A 229 -48.56 0.20 23.69
C TYR A 229 -49.97 -0.30 23.27
N ILE A 230 -50.81 -0.75 24.20
CA ILE A 230 -52.23 -1.09 24.02
C ILE A 230 -53.07 0.01 24.64
#